data_281913e714e4e38074b0f09d1231e11a
#
_entry.id   281913e714e4e38074b0f09d1231e11a
#
_cell.length_a   1.000
_cell.length_b   1.000
_cell.length_c   1.000
_cell.angle_alpha   90.00
_cell.angle_beta   90.00
_cell.angle_gamma   90.00
#
_symmetry.space_group_name_H-M   'P 1'
#
loop_
_entity.id
_entity.type
_entity.pdbx_description
1 polymer ?
#
loop_
_entity_poly.entity_id
_entity_poly.type
_entity_poly.pdbx_seq_one_letter_code
_entity_poly.pdbx_strand_id
1 'polypeptide(L)'
;KSKLPFFSGFSRRFVHHRLGSLTTDRLIITEGDRSWKFGSSDNNIENIAKVFIHDSRCYRDVAFGGTVGAGEAYMKGYWSTDNLTNVVRVLLRNRKLLNNMETGLARFSEPANKIFHWLNHNSKSGSRKNISAHYDLGNDFFRLWLDDSLMYSSAIFETPRMTLEEASLTKMRRICEKLELSSSDKVLEIGAGWGGLAVYAAKKYGCQVTTTTISQEQYSFALNRVKEEGLEDYVTVL
;
A
#
# COMPACT_ATOMS: atom_id res chain seq x y z
N LYS A 1 1.38 -31.61 16.24
CA LYS A 1 0.51 -32.40 15.33
C LYS A 1 -0.92 -31.95 15.57
N SER A 2 -1.43 -30.94 14.88
CA SER A 2 -2.84 -30.52 14.95
C SER A 2 -3.59 -31.07 13.73
N LYS A 3 -4.44 -32.05 13.99
CA LYS A 3 -5.32 -32.66 13.01
C LYS A 3 -6.50 -31.71 12.72
N LEU A 4 -6.52 -31.08 11.55
CA LEU A 4 -7.75 -30.68 10.88
C LEU A 4 -7.61 -30.92 9.37
N PRO A 5 -7.55 -32.17 8.89
CA PRO A 5 -7.28 -32.47 7.47
C PRO A 5 -8.47 -32.19 6.54
N PHE A 6 -9.70 -32.10 7.06
CA PHE A 6 -10.89 -31.98 6.20
C PHE A 6 -11.09 -30.56 5.66
N PHE A 7 -10.86 -29.54 6.45
CA PHE A 7 -11.02 -28.14 6.02
C PHE A 7 -9.91 -27.66 5.08
N SER A 8 -8.70 -28.20 5.19
CA SER A 8 -7.58 -27.79 4.33
C SER A 8 -7.77 -28.26 2.88
N GLY A 9 -8.33 -29.46 2.66
CA GLY A 9 -8.60 -29.99 1.33
C GLY A 9 -9.69 -29.19 0.59
N PHE A 10 -10.76 -28.79 1.28
CA PHE A 10 -11.83 -27.96 0.72
C PHE A 10 -11.31 -26.56 0.38
N SER A 11 -10.63 -25.89 1.31
CA SER A 11 -10.09 -24.55 1.09
C SER A 11 -9.08 -24.51 -0.05
N ARG A 12 -8.20 -25.51 -0.17
CA ARG A 12 -7.28 -25.65 -1.30
C ARG A 12 -8.01 -25.78 -2.62
N ARG A 13 -9.03 -26.66 -2.71
CA ARG A 13 -9.85 -26.83 -3.92
C ARG A 13 -10.52 -25.51 -4.31
N PHE A 14 -11.08 -24.81 -3.33
CA PHE A 14 -11.72 -23.53 -3.56
C PHE A 14 -10.73 -22.48 -4.11
N VAL A 15 -9.56 -22.32 -3.48
CA VAL A 15 -8.53 -21.38 -3.94
C VAL A 15 -8.04 -21.74 -5.34
N HIS A 16 -7.72 -23.02 -5.59
CA HIS A 16 -7.29 -23.48 -6.92
C HIS A 16 -8.36 -23.26 -7.99
N HIS A 17 -9.63 -23.53 -7.68
CA HIS A 17 -10.74 -23.26 -8.59
C HIS A 17 -10.82 -21.78 -8.97
N ARG A 18 -10.67 -20.88 -7.98
CA ARG A 18 -10.64 -19.44 -8.23
C ARG A 18 -9.43 -19.04 -9.07
N LEU A 19 -8.25 -19.54 -8.75
CA LEU A 19 -7.03 -19.26 -9.51
C LEU A 19 -7.11 -19.80 -10.95
N GLY A 20 -7.92 -20.82 -11.21
CA GLY A 20 -8.20 -21.30 -12.57
C GLY A 20 -8.86 -20.27 -13.48
N SER A 21 -9.40 -19.18 -12.94
CA SER A 21 -9.93 -18.04 -13.73
C SER A 21 -8.88 -16.99 -14.12
N LEU A 22 -7.61 -17.21 -13.80
CA LEU A 22 -6.50 -16.40 -14.31
C LEU A 22 -6.44 -16.49 -15.83
N THR A 23 -6.44 -15.35 -16.51
CA THR A 23 -6.42 -15.28 -17.99
C THR A 23 -5.15 -14.68 -18.55
N THR A 24 -4.53 -13.78 -17.78
CA THR A 24 -3.28 -13.11 -18.18
C THR A 24 -2.18 -13.53 -17.20
N ASP A 25 -0.93 -13.56 -17.68
CA ASP A 25 0.24 -13.93 -16.90
C ASP A 25 0.18 -15.41 -16.39
N ARG A 26 1.13 -15.80 -15.55
CA ARG A 26 1.18 -17.16 -14.99
C ARG A 26 1.49 -17.11 -13.50
N LEU A 27 0.73 -17.89 -12.72
CA LEU A 27 1.00 -18.16 -11.31
C LEU A 27 1.34 -19.64 -11.15
N ILE A 28 2.45 -19.93 -10.49
CA ILE A 28 2.89 -21.29 -10.16
C ILE A 28 2.83 -21.42 -8.64
N ILE A 29 2.05 -22.39 -8.15
CA ILE A 29 2.00 -22.73 -6.72
C ILE A 29 2.71 -24.04 -6.52
N THR A 30 3.62 -24.09 -5.55
CA THR A 30 4.35 -25.30 -5.16
C THR A 30 4.08 -25.61 -3.68
N GLU A 31 3.70 -26.83 -3.38
CA GLU A 31 3.47 -27.34 -2.02
C GLU A 31 4.15 -28.74 -1.88
N GLY A 32 5.26 -28.83 -1.19
CA GLY A 32 6.12 -30.01 -1.18
C GLY A 32 6.55 -30.39 -2.60
N ASP A 33 6.30 -31.63 -3.00
CA ASP A 33 6.64 -32.15 -4.34
C ASP A 33 5.58 -31.87 -5.41
N ARG A 34 4.52 -31.16 -5.07
CA ARG A 34 3.40 -30.87 -5.99
C ARG A 34 3.48 -29.45 -6.49
N SER A 35 3.21 -29.26 -7.78
CA SER A 35 3.16 -27.94 -8.40
C SER A 35 1.93 -27.81 -9.31
N TRP A 36 1.29 -26.65 -9.25
CA TRP A 36 0.13 -26.29 -10.09
C TRP A 36 0.41 -24.99 -10.82
N LYS A 37 0.00 -24.94 -12.07
CA LYS A 37 0.14 -23.75 -12.94
C LYS A 37 -1.24 -23.19 -13.23
N PHE A 38 -1.41 -21.90 -13.06
CA PHE A 38 -2.64 -21.16 -13.34
C PHE A 38 -2.34 -20.01 -14.29
N GLY A 39 -3.30 -19.66 -15.14
CA GLY A 39 -3.16 -18.58 -16.11
C GLY A 39 -2.75 -19.05 -17.50
N SER A 40 -2.18 -18.18 -18.30
CA SER A 40 -1.85 -18.45 -19.67
C SER A 40 -0.81 -19.56 -19.83
N SER A 41 -0.99 -20.41 -20.82
CA SER A 41 -0.02 -21.44 -21.23
C SER A 41 1.01 -20.97 -22.24
N ASP A 42 0.91 -19.73 -22.71
CA ASP A 42 1.85 -19.14 -23.67
C ASP A 42 3.28 -19.12 -23.10
N ASN A 43 4.27 -19.44 -23.93
CA ASN A 43 5.68 -19.44 -23.52
C ASN A 43 6.31 -18.03 -23.51
N ASN A 44 5.67 -17.06 -24.16
CA ASN A 44 6.13 -15.66 -24.25
C ASN A 44 5.48 -14.76 -23.18
N ILE A 45 5.15 -15.31 -22.00
CA ILE A 45 4.52 -14.54 -20.94
C ILE A 45 5.55 -13.64 -20.26
N GLU A 46 5.19 -12.37 -20.14
CA GLU A 46 6.02 -11.35 -19.53
C GLU A 46 6.18 -11.53 -18.00
N ASN A 47 5.09 -11.96 -17.33
CA ASN A 47 5.10 -12.06 -15.86
C ASN A 47 4.75 -13.49 -15.41
N ILE A 48 5.69 -14.09 -14.70
CA ILE A 48 5.52 -15.38 -14.02
C ILE A 48 5.77 -15.16 -12.53
N ALA A 49 4.77 -15.49 -11.71
CA ALA A 49 4.89 -15.47 -10.25
C ALA A 49 4.98 -16.89 -9.71
N LYS A 50 5.85 -17.11 -8.73
CA LYS A 50 5.99 -18.38 -8.02
C LYS A 50 5.65 -18.20 -6.56
N VAL A 51 4.82 -19.10 -6.04
CA VAL A 51 4.38 -19.12 -4.64
C VAL A 51 4.71 -20.50 -4.06
N PHE A 52 5.38 -20.52 -2.93
CA PHE A 52 5.76 -21.73 -2.21
C PHE A 52 4.94 -21.83 -0.93
N ILE A 53 4.10 -22.87 -0.82
CA ILE A 53 3.27 -23.11 0.36
C ILE A 53 4.05 -23.96 1.36
N HIS A 54 4.24 -23.42 2.56
CA HIS A 54 4.91 -24.08 3.68
C HIS A 54 3.92 -24.66 4.68
N ASP A 55 2.70 -24.07 4.78
CA ASP A 55 1.64 -24.51 5.67
C ASP A 55 0.28 -24.43 4.97
N SER A 56 -0.45 -25.53 4.97
CA SER A 56 -1.77 -25.63 4.32
C SER A 56 -2.84 -24.73 4.92
N ARG A 57 -2.61 -24.14 6.12
CA ARG A 57 -3.47 -23.09 6.71
C ARG A 57 -3.57 -21.86 5.83
N CYS A 58 -2.56 -21.60 4.99
CA CYS A 58 -2.60 -20.56 3.96
C CYS A 58 -3.90 -20.61 3.14
N TYR A 59 -4.29 -21.77 2.67
CA TYR A 59 -5.49 -21.92 1.84
C TYR A 59 -6.77 -21.52 2.58
N ARG A 60 -6.86 -21.82 3.88
CA ARG A 60 -7.99 -21.40 4.70
C ARG A 60 -8.00 -19.88 4.86
N ASP A 61 -6.87 -19.30 5.22
CA ASP A 61 -6.76 -17.86 5.45
C ASP A 61 -7.07 -17.08 4.16
N VAL A 62 -6.63 -17.58 2.99
CA VAL A 62 -6.99 -17.02 1.67
C VAL A 62 -8.47 -17.21 1.33
N ALA A 63 -9.02 -18.42 1.56
CA ALA A 63 -10.40 -18.72 1.20
C ALA A 63 -11.44 -17.88 1.96
N PHE A 64 -11.19 -17.61 3.24
CA PHE A 64 -12.10 -16.87 4.14
C PHE A 64 -11.71 -15.39 4.34
N GLY A 65 -10.45 -15.04 4.19
CA GLY A 65 -9.93 -13.68 4.37
C GLY A 65 -9.59 -12.95 3.05
N GLY A 66 -9.74 -13.63 1.90
CA GLY A 66 -9.45 -13.01 0.61
C GLY A 66 -8.02 -12.49 0.50
N THR A 67 -7.85 -11.26 -0.02
CA THR A 67 -6.53 -10.63 -0.18
C THR A 67 -5.88 -10.29 1.17
N VAL A 68 -6.66 -9.90 2.17
CA VAL A 68 -6.16 -9.66 3.53
C VAL A 68 -5.64 -10.98 4.13
N GLY A 69 -6.42 -12.06 4.02
CA GLY A 69 -5.98 -13.38 4.48
C GLY A 69 -4.73 -13.89 3.78
N ALA A 70 -4.53 -13.56 2.50
CA ALA A 70 -3.29 -13.86 1.78
C ALA A 70 -2.09 -13.10 2.38
N GLY A 71 -2.25 -11.80 2.68
CA GLY A 71 -1.22 -10.99 3.32
C GLY A 71 -0.87 -11.47 4.72
N GLU A 72 -1.88 -11.78 5.55
CA GLU A 72 -1.67 -12.32 6.88
C GLU A 72 -0.96 -13.69 6.85
N ALA A 73 -1.34 -14.56 5.90
CA ALA A 73 -0.68 -15.85 5.72
C ALA A 73 0.79 -15.70 5.31
N TYR A 74 1.12 -14.67 4.50
CA TYR A 74 2.51 -14.31 4.17
C TYR A 74 3.29 -13.87 5.41
N MET A 75 2.74 -12.94 6.19
CA MET A 75 3.37 -12.48 7.43
C MET A 75 3.58 -13.61 8.46
N LYS A 76 2.68 -14.59 8.48
CA LYS A 76 2.81 -15.80 9.33
C LYS A 76 3.81 -16.84 8.77
N GLY A 77 4.39 -16.60 7.59
CA GLY A 77 5.30 -17.53 6.94
C GLY A 77 4.63 -18.78 6.37
N TYR A 78 3.32 -18.78 6.17
CA TYR A 78 2.60 -19.95 5.60
C TYR A 78 2.87 -20.11 4.11
N TRP A 79 3.29 -19.05 3.43
CA TRP A 79 3.79 -19.09 2.07
C TRP A 79 4.91 -18.07 1.85
N SER A 80 5.71 -18.30 0.83
CA SER A 80 6.76 -17.39 0.38
C SER A 80 6.79 -17.29 -1.15
N THR A 81 7.63 -16.41 -1.66
CA THR A 81 7.85 -16.21 -3.10
C THR A 81 9.28 -15.74 -3.35
N ASP A 82 9.79 -15.99 -4.54
CA ASP A 82 11.07 -15.42 -5.01
C ASP A 82 10.93 -13.95 -5.44
N ASN A 83 9.69 -13.49 -5.78
CA ASN A 83 9.43 -12.12 -6.19
C ASN A 83 8.01 -11.69 -5.82
N LEU A 84 7.87 -11.03 -4.67
CA LEU A 84 6.57 -10.57 -4.16
C LEU A 84 5.91 -9.55 -5.12
N THR A 85 6.70 -8.67 -5.73
CA THR A 85 6.19 -7.70 -6.70
C THR A 85 5.51 -8.38 -7.89
N ASN A 86 6.09 -9.47 -8.40
CA ASN A 86 5.46 -10.22 -9.48
C ASN A 86 4.17 -10.92 -9.04
N VAL A 87 4.08 -11.44 -7.83
CA VAL A 87 2.82 -11.99 -7.30
C VAL A 87 1.74 -10.92 -7.29
N VAL A 88 2.03 -9.75 -6.72
CA VAL A 88 1.10 -8.63 -6.68
C VAL A 88 0.72 -8.17 -8.10
N ARG A 89 1.68 -8.07 -9.01
CA ARG A 89 1.45 -7.66 -10.42
C ARG A 89 0.52 -8.64 -11.14
N VAL A 90 0.77 -9.95 -11.05
CA VAL A 90 -0.09 -11.00 -11.65
C VAL A 90 -1.52 -10.90 -11.11
N LEU A 91 -1.67 -10.71 -9.81
CA LEU A 91 -2.99 -10.59 -9.19
C LEU A 91 -3.71 -9.29 -9.63
N LEU A 92 -3.03 -8.15 -9.64
CA LEU A 92 -3.62 -6.87 -10.05
C LEU A 92 -4.03 -6.85 -11.53
N ARG A 93 -3.27 -7.47 -12.41
CA ARG A 93 -3.63 -7.61 -13.84
C ARG A 93 -4.86 -8.51 -14.04
N ASN A 94 -5.18 -9.33 -13.06
CA ASN A 94 -6.35 -10.21 -13.02
C ASN A 94 -7.40 -9.74 -12.00
N ARG A 95 -7.75 -8.45 -11.97
CA ARG A 95 -8.66 -7.83 -10.96
C ARG A 95 -9.99 -8.54 -10.81
N LYS A 96 -10.54 -9.12 -11.87
CA LYS A 96 -11.78 -9.93 -11.80
C LYS A 96 -11.63 -11.13 -10.85
N LEU A 97 -10.44 -11.74 -10.84
CA LEU A 97 -10.12 -12.81 -9.90
C LEU A 97 -10.12 -12.30 -8.45
N LEU A 98 -9.46 -11.17 -8.18
CA LEU A 98 -9.42 -10.58 -6.84
C LEU A 98 -10.82 -10.27 -6.31
N ASN A 99 -11.65 -9.59 -7.10
CA ASN A 99 -13.04 -9.28 -6.74
C ASN A 99 -13.84 -10.56 -6.42
N ASN A 100 -13.63 -11.63 -7.19
CA ASN A 100 -14.28 -12.92 -6.96
C ASN A 100 -13.77 -13.63 -5.69
N MET A 101 -12.52 -13.43 -5.30
CA MET A 101 -11.98 -13.96 -4.04
C MET A 101 -12.57 -13.23 -2.82
N GLU A 102 -12.81 -11.93 -2.93
CA GLU A 102 -13.42 -11.11 -1.87
C GLU A 102 -14.91 -11.42 -1.69
N THR A 103 -15.63 -11.76 -2.76
CA THR A 103 -17.09 -12.04 -2.73
C THR A 103 -17.45 -13.50 -2.45
N GLY A 104 -16.49 -14.42 -2.39
CA GLY A 104 -16.71 -15.86 -2.20
C GLY A 104 -17.04 -16.25 -0.74
N LEU A 105 -16.25 -17.16 -0.18
CA LEU A 105 -16.40 -17.59 1.22
C LEU A 105 -16.08 -16.48 2.21
N ALA A 106 -15.31 -15.45 1.81
CA ALA A 106 -15.10 -14.24 2.59
C ALA A 106 -16.41 -13.53 2.97
N ARG A 107 -17.49 -13.73 2.20
CA ARG A 107 -18.83 -13.21 2.51
C ARG A 107 -19.41 -13.77 3.82
N PHE A 108 -19.01 -14.95 4.24
CA PHE A 108 -19.42 -15.51 5.54
C PHE A 108 -18.74 -14.82 6.74
N SER A 109 -17.64 -14.13 6.53
CA SER A 109 -17.00 -13.29 7.55
C SER A 109 -17.54 -11.84 7.58
N GLU A 110 -18.35 -11.43 6.56
CA GLU A 110 -18.93 -10.08 6.50
C GLU A 110 -19.73 -9.67 7.74
N PRO A 111 -20.55 -10.52 8.39
CA PRO A 111 -21.27 -10.12 9.59
C PRO A 111 -20.33 -9.76 10.74
N ALA A 112 -19.27 -10.54 10.95
CA ALA A 112 -18.26 -10.27 11.97
C ALA A 112 -17.45 -9.00 11.62
N ASN A 113 -17.08 -8.82 10.33
CA ASN A 113 -16.41 -7.63 9.84
C ASN A 113 -17.32 -6.39 9.94
N LYS A 114 -18.62 -6.50 9.66
CA LYS A 114 -19.59 -5.41 9.83
C LYS A 114 -19.71 -4.98 11.28
N ILE A 115 -19.76 -5.93 12.23
CA ILE A 115 -19.75 -5.63 13.67
C ILE A 115 -18.43 -4.94 14.05
N PHE A 116 -17.29 -5.42 13.57
CA PHE A 116 -15.99 -4.81 13.81
C PHE A 116 -15.90 -3.40 13.20
N HIS A 117 -16.38 -3.22 11.97
CA HIS A 117 -16.48 -1.90 11.33
C HIS A 117 -17.49 -0.98 12.03
N TRP A 118 -18.58 -1.51 12.55
CA TRP A 118 -19.54 -0.72 13.34
C TRP A 118 -18.95 -0.26 14.67
N LEU A 119 -18.18 -1.13 15.34
CA LEU A 119 -17.43 -0.78 16.57
C LEU A 119 -16.32 0.25 16.31
N ASN A 120 -15.75 0.26 15.09
CA ASN A 120 -14.73 1.21 14.64
C ASN A 120 -15.28 2.30 13.71
N HIS A 121 -16.58 2.63 13.86
CA HIS A 121 -17.25 3.62 13.02
C HIS A 121 -16.53 4.98 13.09
N ASN A 122 -16.38 5.65 11.93
CA ASN A 122 -15.82 6.99 11.78
C ASN A 122 -16.67 8.05 12.48
N SER A 123 -16.61 8.12 13.81
CA SER A 123 -17.00 9.29 14.59
C SER A 123 -15.87 10.32 14.55
N LYS A 124 -16.13 11.59 14.89
CA LYS A 124 -15.06 12.62 14.98
C LYS A 124 -13.90 12.19 15.88
N SER A 125 -14.16 11.45 16.95
CA SER A 125 -13.14 10.86 17.82
C SER A 125 -12.52 9.59 17.25
N GLY A 126 -13.29 8.75 16.57
CA GLY A 126 -12.83 7.52 15.91
C GLY A 126 -11.94 7.81 14.69
N SER A 127 -12.27 8.82 13.89
CA SER A 127 -11.43 9.26 12.76
C SER A 127 -10.05 9.73 13.24
N ARG A 128 -9.99 10.49 14.32
CA ARG A 128 -8.72 10.93 14.93
C ARG A 128 -7.88 9.73 15.37
N LYS A 129 -8.50 8.76 16.05
CA LYS A 129 -7.84 7.53 16.51
C LYS A 129 -7.38 6.65 15.34
N ASN A 130 -8.20 6.50 14.31
CA ASN A 130 -7.86 5.68 13.14
C ASN A 130 -6.74 6.32 12.31
N ILE A 131 -6.73 7.65 12.16
CA ILE A 131 -5.68 8.38 11.48
C ILE A 131 -4.38 8.35 12.29
N SER A 132 -4.46 8.58 13.61
CA SER A 132 -3.33 8.42 14.52
C SER A 132 -2.73 7.02 14.37
N ALA A 133 -3.52 5.97 14.48
CA ALA A 133 -3.04 4.60 14.35
C ALA A 133 -2.42 4.28 12.96
N HIS A 134 -2.85 4.95 11.89
CA HIS A 134 -2.27 4.77 10.56
C HIS A 134 -0.90 5.45 10.43
N TYR A 135 -0.73 6.63 11.02
CA TYR A 135 0.53 7.39 10.99
C TYR A 135 1.46 7.10 12.17
N ASP A 136 0.95 6.51 13.27
CA ASP A 136 1.71 6.08 14.45
C ASP A 136 2.56 4.81 14.21
N LEU A 137 2.64 4.32 12.96
CA LEU A 137 3.66 3.34 12.55
C LEU A 137 5.08 3.89 12.71
N GLY A 138 5.20 5.20 12.96
CA GLY A 138 6.45 5.91 13.20
C GLY A 138 7.17 6.32 11.90
N ASN A 139 7.94 7.40 12.00
CA ASN A 139 8.70 7.93 10.87
C ASN A 139 9.70 6.91 10.30
N ASP A 140 10.26 6.06 11.16
CA ASP A 140 11.24 5.05 10.76
C ASP A 140 10.65 4.00 9.81
N PHE A 141 9.37 3.64 10.00
CA PHE A 141 8.67 2.74 9.09
C PHE A 141 8.53 3.35 7.69
N PHE A 142 8.15 4.62 7.59
CA PHE A 142 7.97 5.30 6.31
C PHE A 142 9.29 5.52 5.58
N ARG A 143 10.39 5.77 6.29
CA ARG A 143 11.76 5.87 5.75
C ARG A 143 12.27 4.58 5.11
N LEU A 144 11.70 3.42 5.42
CA LEU A 144 12.11 2.15 4.80
C LEU A 144 11.80 2.10 3.29
N TRP A 145 10.84 2.88 2.80
CA TRP A 145 10.34 2.77 1.44
C TRP A 145 9.96 4.10 0.76
N LEU A 146 9.94 5.20 1.47
CA LEU A 146 9.83 6.53 0.88
C LEU A 146 11.24 7.12 0.63
N ASP A 147 11.29 8.08 -0.30
CA ASP A 147 12.46 8.93 -0.50
C ASP A 147 12.60 9.97 0.63
N ASP A 148 13.71 10.72 0.64
CA ASP A 148 14.02 11.72 1.70
C ASP A 148 12.97 12.84 1.80
N SER A 149 12.21 13.10 0.73
CA SER A 149 11.09 14.04 0.80
C SER A 149 9.97 13.57 1.71
N LEU A 150 9.88 12.26 1.98
CA LEU A 150 8.78 11.58 2.66
C LEU A 150 7.43 11.89 2.01
N MET A 151 7.41 12.08 0.69
CA MET A 151 6.19 12.34 -0.05
C MET A 151 5.37 11.06 -0.20
N TYR A 152 4.37 10.89 0.67
CA TYR A 152 3.57 9.67 0.76
C TYR A 152 2.60 9.47 -0.41
N SER A 153 2.13 10.53 -1.02
CA SER A 153 1.27 10.44 -2.20
C SER A 153 2.07 10.09 -3.46
N SER A 154 1.42 9.44 -4.44
CA SER A 154 2.09 8.88 -5.62
C SER A 154 3.00 9.91 -6.33
N ALA A 155 4.18 9.47 -6.75
CA ALA A 155 5.13 10.25 -7.52
C ALA A 155 4.77 10.30 -9.03
N ILE A 156 5.41 11.18 -9.79
CA ILE A 156 5.25 11.28 -11.25
C ILE A 156 6.54 10.81 -11.91
N PHE A 157 6.50 9.62 -12.47
CA PHE A 157 7.59 9.06 -13.26
C PHE A 157 7.44 9.49 -14.73
N GLU A 158 8.30 10.39 -15.20
CA GLU A 158 8.31 10.81 -16.61
C GLU A 158 9.01 9.76 -17.49
N THR A 159 9.91 8.99 -16.91
CA THR A 159 10.57 7.85 -17.56
C THR A 159 10.65 6.64 -16.62
N PRO A 160 10.72 5.41 -17.15
CA PRO A 160 10.84 4.21 -16.33
C PRO A 160 12.16 4.09 -15.54
N ARG A 161 13.14 4.95 -15.81
CA ARG A 161 14.46 4.91 -15.16
C ARG A 161 14.59 5.87 -13.98
N MET A 162 13.58 6.72 -13.75
CA MET A 162 13.60 7.67 -12.63
C MET A 162 13.58 6.93 -11.30
N THR A 163 14.34 7.46 -10.35
CA THR A 163 14.25 7.07 -8.94
C THR A 163 12.94 7.60 -8.33
N LEU A 164 12.56 7.08 -7.16
CA LEU A 164 11.40 7.59 -6.44
C LEU A 164 11.58 9.06 -6.04
N GLU A 165 12.79 9.46 -5.64
CA GLU A 165 13.14 10.82 -5.29
C GLU A 165 12.95 11.78 -6.49
N GLU A 166 13.52 11.45 -7.65
CA GLU A 166 13.35 12.25 -8.87
C GLU A 166 11.87 12.39 -9.26
N ALA A 167 11.10 11.31 -9.13
CA ALA A 167 9.68 11.32 -9.44
C ALA A 167 8.85 12.12 -8.42
N SER A 168 9.22 12.10 -7.14
CA SER A 168 8.62 12.91 -6.08
C SER A 168 8.91 14.39 -6.28
N LEU A 169 10.16 14.74 -6.59
CA LEU A 169 10.58 16.11 -6.95
C LEU A 169 9.84 16.60 -8.20
N THR A 170 9.71 15.76 -9.22
CA THR A 170 8.96 16.08 -10.45
C THR A 170 7.49 16.39 -10.13
N LYS A 171 6.85 15.64 -9.25
CA LYS A 171 5.49 15.94 -8.81
C LYS A 171 5.40 17.29 -8.12
N MET A 172 6.29 17.59 -7.16
CA MET A 172 6.28 18.84 -6.43
C MET A 172 6.52 20.04 -7.39
N ARG A 173 7.48 19.89 -8.30
CA ARG A 173 7.74 20.88 -9.34
C ARG A 173 6.50 21.15 -10.20
N ARG A 174 5.85 20.09 -10.70
CA ARG A 174 4.63 20.24 -11.53
C ARG A 174 3.46 20.87 -10.80
N ILE A 175 3.31 20.63 -9.50
CA ILE A 175 2.29 21.31 -8.68
C ILE A 175 2.58 22.81 -8.64
N CYS A 176 3.81 23.21 -8.30
CA CYS A 176 4.20 24.61 -8.22
C CYS A 176 4.10 25.33 -9.57
N GLU A 177 4.53 24.67 -10.66
CA GLU A 177 4.43 25.22 -12.02
C GLU A 177 2.96 25.42 -12.46
N LYS A 178 2.08 24.46 -12.16
CA LYS A 178 0.64 24.60 -12.48
C LYS A 178 -0.06 25.68 -11.67
N LEU A 179 0.43 25.97 -10.48
CA LEU A 179 -0.04 27.04 -9.65
C LEU A 179 0.63 28.39 -10.01
N GLU A 180 1.61 28.37 -10.94
CA GLU A 180 2.38 29.54 -11.36
C GLU A 180 3.00 30.30 -10.17
N LEU A 181 3.52 29.54 -9.17
CA LEU A 181 3.98 30.11 -7.91
C LEU A 181 5.16 31.07 -8.10
N SER A 182 5.10 32.17 -7.35
CA SER A 182 6.10 33.21 -7.24
C SER A 182 6.35 33.61 -5.77
N SER A 183 7.34 34.42 -5.51
CA SER A 183 7.67 34.88 -4.16
C SER A 183 6.61 35.81 -3.52
N SER A 184 5.66 36.31 -4.29
CA SER A 184 4.53 37.11 -3.79
C SER A 184 3.34 36.29 -3.30
N ASP A 185 3.35 34.98 -3.55
CA ASP A 185 2.18 34.12 -3.31
C ASP A 185 2.12 33.63 -1.86
N LYS A 186 0.88 33.41 -1.41
CA LYS A 186 0.54 32.76 -0.14
C LYS A 186 -0.22 31.48 -0.44
N VAL A 187 0.41 30.36 -0.13
CA VAL A 187 -0.10 29.02 -0.41
C VAL A 187 -0.72 28.43 0.86
N LEU A 188 -1.90 27.86 0.75
CA LEU A 188 -2.49 27.00 1.77
C LEU A 188 -2.42 25.54 1.31
N GLU A 189 -1.72 24.71 2.07
CA GLU A 189 -1.64 23.26 1.88
C GLU A 189 -2.44 22.56 2.98
N ILE A 190 -3.39 21.71 2.58
CA ILE A 190 -4.15 20.86 3.51
C ILE A 190 -3.64 19.44 3.41
N GLY A 191 -3.01 18.95 4.49
CA GLY A 191 -2.38 17.64 4.51
C GLY A 191 -0.89 17.69 4.20
N ALA A 192 -0.12 18.34 5.08
CA ALA A 192 1.33 18.53 4.98
C ALA A 192 2.13 17.25 4.79
N GLY A 193 1.63 16.11 5.31
CA GLY A 193 2.47 14.96 5.53
C GLY A 193 3.69 15.36 6.38
N TRP A 194 4.88 15.08 5.90
CA TRP A 194 6.14 15.46 6.56
C TRP A 194 6.71 16.81 6.06
N GLY A 195 5.87 17.66 5.45
CA GLY A 195 6.22 19.00 5.03
C GLY A 195 6.99 19.10 3.71
N GLY A 196 7.04 18.03 2.92
CA GLY A 196 7.86 17.96 1.70
C GLY A 196 7.50 19.04 0.67
N LEU A 197 6.21 19.21 0.34
CA LEU A 197 5.78 20.20 -0.65
C LEU A 197 5.92 21.64 -0.11
N ALA A 198 5.56 21.88 1.16
CA ALA A 198 5.71 23.21 1.77
C ALA A 198 7.15 23.70 1.73
N VAL A 199 8.10 22.87 2.17
CA VAL A 199 9.54 23.18 2.13
C VAL A 199 10.04 23.38 0.70
N TYR A 200 9.63 22.49 -0.22
CA TYR A 200 10.02 22.62 -1.64
C TYR A 200 9.52 23.93 -2.26
N ALA A 201 8.25 24.28 -2.05
CA ALA A 201 7.66 25.49 -2.60
C ALA A 201 8.32 26.76 -2.02
N ALA A 202 8.48 26.84 -0.71
CA ALA A 202 9.17 27.97 -0.07
C ALA A 202 10.62 28.11 -0.54
N LYS A 203 11.38 27.01 -0.59
CA LYS A 203 12.80 27.03 -0.98
C LYS A 203 13.03 27.37 -2.44
N LYS A 204 12.17 26.90 -3.35
CA LYS A 204 12.35 27.06 -4.79
C LYS A 204 11.68 28.31 -5.38
N TYR A 205 10.55 28.70 -4.82
CA TYR A 205 9.74 29.81 -5.35
C TYR A 205 9.69 31.03 -4.43
N GLY A 206 10.16 30.88 -3.17
CA GLY A 206 10.18 31.98 -2.19
C GLY A 206 8.79 32.39 -1.69
N CYS A 207 7.77 31.60 -1.96
CA CYS A 207 6.40 31.86 -1.52
C CYS A 207 6.18 31.56 -0.04
N GLN A 208 5.19 32.19 0.58
CA GLN A 208 4.76 31.87 1.93
C GLN A 208 3.80 30.67 1.90
N VAL A 209 4.04 29.65 2.74
CA VAL A 209 3.20 28.47 2.81
C VAL A 209 2.64 28.28 4.22
N THR A 210 1.33 28.19 4.33
CA THR A 210 0.67 27.69 5.55
C THR A 210 0.22 26.26 5.28
N THR A 211 0.69 25.32 6.08
CA THR A 211 0.36 23.90 5.90
C THR A 211 -0.23 23.30 7.16
N THR A 212 -1.08 22.28 7.00
CA THR A 212 -1.78 21.64 8.12
C THR A 212 -1.61 20.13 8.10
N THR A 213 -1.54 19.51 9.29
CA THR A 213 -1.63 18.07 9.45
C THR A 213 -2.41 17.72 10.71
N ILE A 214 -3.04 16.54 10.72
CA ILE A 214 -3.76 16.02 11.88
C ILE A 214 -2.94 15.01 12.69
N SER A 215 -1.75 14.65 12.23
CA SER A 215 -0.81 13.77 12.92
C SER A 215 0.21 14.60 13.71
N GLN A 216 0.27 14.37 15.03
CA GLN A 216 1.23 15.05 15.90
C GLN A 216 2.68 14.70 15.54
N GLU A 217 2.95 13.48 15.09
CA GLU A 217 4.29 13.08 14.66
C GLU A 217 4.72 13.78 13.37
N GLN A 218 3.81 13.86 12.38
CA GLN A 218 4.07 14.59 11.15
C GLN A 218 4.24 16.09 11.42
N TYR A 219 3.42 16.66 12.30
CA TYR A 219 3.55 18.05 12.72
C TYR A 219 4.95 18.34 13.29
N SER A 220 5.38 17.55 14.27
CA SER A 220 6.68 17.74 14.93
C SER A 220 7.82 17.56 13.93
N PHE A 221 7.71 16.59 13.02
CA PHE A 221 8.70 16.36 11.98
C PHE A 221 8.77 17.53 10.98
N ALA A 222 7.62 17.99 10.46
CA ALA A 222 7.54 19.09 9.51
C ALA A 222 8.09 20.39 10.11
N LEU A 223 7.78 20.66 11.38
CA LEU A 223 8.29 21.82 12.11
C LEU A 223 9.82 21.80 12.23
N ASN A 224 10.39 20.65 12.61
CA ASN A 224 11.84 20.48 12.68
C ASN A 224 12.50 20.65 11.32
N ARG A 225 11.92 20.07 10.27
CA ARG A 225 12.40 20.21 8.88
C ARG A 225 12.42 21.67 8.42
N VAL A 226 11.36 22.42 8.70
CA VAL A 226 11.27 23.86 8.38
C VAL A 226 12.40 24.63 9.07
N LYS A 227 12.68 24.32 10.33
CA LYS A 227 13.74 24.93 11.11
C LYS A 227 15.15 24.56 10.60
N GLU A 228 15.38 23.27 10.30
CA GLU A 228 16.66 22.79 9.74
C GLU A 228 16.98 23.42 8.38
N GLU A 229 15.95 23.74 7.59
CA GLU A 229 16.08 24.39 6.29
C GLU A 229 16.11 25.94 6.39
N GLY A 230 15.94 26.52 7.59
CA GLY A 230 15.93 28.01 7.80
C GLY A 230 14.74 28.66 7.13
N LEU A 231 13.57 28.05 7.13
CA LEU A 231 12.37 28.48 6.41
C LEU A 231 11.24 28.93 7.35
N GLU A 232 11.52 29.23 8.62
CA GLU A 232 10.52 29.64 9.62
C GLU A 232 9.74 30.91 9.22
N ASP A 233 10.36 31.81 8.47
CA ASP A 233 9.72 33.03 7.97
C ASP A 233 8.81 32.78 6.76
N TYR A 234 8.93 31.60 6.12
CA TYR A 234 8.20 31.23 4.90
C TYR A 234 7.17 30.15 5.12
N VAL A 235 7.36 29.27 6.08
CA VAL A 235 6.48 28.09 6.28
C VAL A 235 5.92 28.10 7.69
N THR A 236 4.59 28.14 7.77
CA THR A 236 3.82 27.98 9.02
C THR A 236 3.17 26.60 9.01
N VAL A 237 3.46 25.78 10.03
CA VAL A 237 2.85 24.46 10.23
C VAL A 237 1.79 24.56 11.32
N LEU A 238 0.55 24.09 11.04
CA LEU A 238 -0.61 24.13 11.93
C LEU A 238 -1.11 22.72 12.29
#